data_99216718017b8d3e702c27cbb8f7432d
#
_entry.id   99216718017b8d3e702c27cbb8f7432d
#
_cell.length_a   1.000
_cell.length_b   1.000
_cell.length_c   1.000
_cell.angle_alpha   90.00
_cell.angle_beta   90.00
_cell.angle_gamma   90.00
#
_symmetry.space_group_name_H-M   'P 1'
#
loop_
_entity.id
_entity.type
_entity.pdbx_description
1 polymer ?
#
loop_
_entity_poly.entity_id
_entity_poly.type
_entity_poly.pdbx_seq_one_letter_code
_entity_poly.pdbx_strand_id
1 'polypeptide(L)'
;MSDQLIPELSYIDIKDGNKEALEKLKSALTEYGFFTITDHGLSSDLLSESYDLSKDFFNLPTDIKKNYAFPQNAGARGYTPFGKETALGEVTPDQKEFWHHGPCIDNSYDKRIHTNISVEEMDHFNNNFDELFIAINTLGMDVLRVIAVILNKEPSFFDSWAIKGNSLLRLIHYPPVTDDSNNLRARAHEDINLITLLVGAEESGLEVKSKKGEWIPIKASSNAIVCNIGDMMQLVTDGMLLSTTHRVINYSNSRSKSRYSMPFFLHPAPNIVLKSIFNDDDKGVLADEFLNERLKAIKLY
;
A
#
# COMPACT_ATOMS: atom_id res chain seq x y z
N MET A 1 6.63 13.78 27.21
CA MET A 1 6.56 12.82 26.07
C MET A 1 6.31 13.69 24.86
N SER A 2 7.16 13.69 23.84
CA SER A 2 6.90 14.47 22.62
C SER A 2 5.69 13.82 21.98
N ASP A 3 4.60 14.56 21.83
CA ASP A 3 3.42 14.09 21.11
C ASP A 3 3.86 13.66 19.70
N GLN A 4 3.75 12.36 19.43
CA GLN A 4 4.02 11.81 18.11
C GLN A 4 2.88 12.28 17.22
N LEU A 5 3.19 13.06 16.19
CA LEU A 5 2.18 13.67 15.30
C LEU A 5 1.35 12.59 14.56
N ILE A 6 1.99 11.48 14.19
CA ILE A 6 1.32 10.31 13.61
C ILE A 6 1.13 9.29 14.74
N PRO A 7 -0.10 9.00 15.18
CA PRO A 7 -0.33 8.13 16.32
C PRO A 7 -0.02 6.68 16.01
N GLU A 8 0.48 5.97 17.03
CA GLU A 8 0.55 4.52 17.06
C GLU A 8 -0.60 4.00 17.94
N LEU A 9 -1.43 3.14 17.39
CA LEU A 9 -2.67 2.67 17.97
C LEU A 9 -2.67 1.14 18.08
N SER A 10 -3.21 0.60 19.16
CA SER A 10 -3.49 -0.83 19.22
C SER A 10 -4.66 -1.18 18.27
N TYR A 11 -4.42 -2.14 17.38
CA TYR A 11 -5.48 -2.65 16.49
C TYR A 11 -6.66 -3.20 17.30
N ILE A 12 -6.39 -3.86 18.43
CA ILE A 12 -7.43 -4.38 19.31
C ILE A 12 -8.32 -3.24 19.81
N ASP A 13 -7.71 -2.14 20.31
CA ASP A 13 -8.47 -1.00 20.82
C ASP A 13 -9.37 -0.36 19.76
N ILE A 14 -8.86 -0.14 18.54
CA ILE A 14 -9.68 0.45 17.47
C ILE A 14 -10.79 -0.48 17.00
N LYS A 15 -10.53 -1.79 16.94
CA LYS A 15 -11.50 -2.82 16.54
C LYS A 15 -12.61 -2.97 17.57
N ASP A 16 -12.28 -2.94 18.86
CA ASP A 16 -13.22 -3.06 19.97
C ASP A 16 -13.99 -1.76 20.27
N GLY A 17 -13.71 -0.70 19.50
CA GLY A 17 -14.44 0.56 19.58
C GLY A 17 -14.05 1.43 20.78
N ASN A 18 -12.80 1.32 21.26
CA ASN A 18 -12.28 2.19 22.31
C ASN A 18 -12.39 3.66 21.86
N LYS A 19 -13.14 4.47 22.62
CA LYS A 19 -13.48 5.85 22.22
C LYS A 19 -12.23 6.73 22.04
N GLU A 20 -11.26 6.62 22.93
CA GLU A 20 -10.04 7.42 22.85
C GLU A 20 -9.20 7.03 21.62
N ALA A 21 -9.09 5.73 21.34
CA ALA A 21 -8.38 5.22 20.16
C ALA A 21 -9.08 5.66 18.86
N LEU A 22 -10.42 5.60 18.79
CA LEU A 22 -11.20 6.06 17.64
C LEU A 22 -11.09 7.57 17.40
N GLU A 23 -11.10 8.40 18.45
CA GLU A 23 -10.89 9.85 18.31
C GLU A 23 -9.48 10.18 17.81
N LYS A 24 -8.44 9.52 18.34
CA LYS A 24 -7.07 9.64 17.83
C LYS A 24 -6.97 9.22 16.38
N LEU A 25 -7.58 8.09 16.01
CA LEU A 25 -7.60 7.62 14.63
C LEU A 25 -8.31 8.62 13.70
N LYS A 26 -9.49 9.12 14.09
CA LYS A 26 -10.22 10.14 13.35
C LYS A 26 -9.39 11.39 13.10
N SER A 27 -8.75 11.91 14.14
CA SER A 27 -7.85 13.07 14.02
C SER A 27 -6.71 12.81 13.05
N ALA A 28 -6.04 11.65 13.17
CA ALA A 28 -4.96 11.27 12.28
C ALA A 28 -5.38 11.18 10.82
N LEU A 29 -6.54 10.56 10.54
CA LEU A 29 -7.08 10.40 9.19
C LEU A 29 -7.47 11.74 8.55
N THR A 30 -7.97 12.69 9.33
CA THR A 30 -8.41 14.01 8.84
C THR A 30 -7.28 15.03 8.74
N GLU A 31 -6.20 14.88 9.53
CA GLU A 31 -5.08 15.83 9.55
C GLU A 31 -3.91 15.37 8.68
N TYR A 32 -3.58 14.10 8.73
CA TYR A 32 -2.38 13.53 8.09
C TYR A 32 -2.68 12.41 7.11
N GLY A 33 -3.85 11.76 7.21
CA GLY A 33 -4.17 10.57 6.42
C GLY A 33 -3.32 9.33 6.76
N PHE A 34 -2.54 9.39 7.85
CA PHE A 34 -1.58 8.35 8.27
C PHE A 34 -1.75 8.00 9.74
N PHE A 35 -1.54 6.73 10.06
CA PHE A 35 -1.45 6.20 11.43
C PHE A 35 -0.63 4.91 11.43
N THR A 36 -0.25 4.41 12.59
CA THR A 36 0.38 3.09 12.73
C THR A 36 -0.42 2.20 13.66
N ILE A 37 -0.39 0.90 13.42
CA ILE A 37 -1.09 -0.09 14.26
C ILE A 37 -0.13 -1.14 14.79
N THR A 38 -0.29 -1.45 16.07
CA THR A 38 0.32 -2.59 16.78
C THR A 38 -0.73 -3.64 17.09
N ASP A 39 -0.35 -4.74 17.70
CA ASP A 39 -1.26 -5.83 18.14
C ASP A 39 -2.15 -6.37 17.01
N HIS A 40 -1.69 -6.28 15.76
CA HIS A 40 -2.45 -6.60 14.55
C HIS A 40 -2.62 -8.12 14.30
N GLY A 41 -1.93 -8.97 15.06
CA GLY A 41 -2.10 -10.42 15.02
C GLY A 41 -1.52 -11.14 13.79
N LEU A 42 -0.82 -10.44 12.88
CA LEU A 42 -0.09 -11.12 11.81
C LEU A 42 1.07 -11.93 12.39
N SER A 43 1.27 -13.15 11.89
CA SER A 43 2.34 -14.04 12.33
C SER A 43 3.71 -13.43 12.03
N SER A 44 4.57 -13.32 13.05
CA SER A 44 5.95 -12.88 12.90
C SER A 44 6.76 -13.82 12.00
N ASP A 45 6.48 -15.12 12.06
CA ASP A 45 7.16 -16.13 11.26
C ASP A 45 6.79 -15.96 9.78
N LEU A 46 5.48 -15.79 9.46
CA LEU A 46 5.02 -15.51 8.11
C LEU A 46 5.65 -14.22 7.55
N LEU A 47 5.71 -13.17 8.36
CA LEU A 47 6.34 -11.91 7.95
C LEU A 47 7.84 -12.09 7.67
N SER A 48 8.56 -12.77 8.55
CA SER A 48 10.01 -13.04 8.38
C SER A 48 10.27 -13.88 7.14
N GLU A 49 9.53 -14.96 6.93
CA GLU A 49 9.65 -15.82 5.74
C GLU A 49 9.33 -15.04 4.46
N SER A 50 8.31 -14.20 4.48
CA SER A 50 7.97 -13.35 3.32
C SER A 50 9.08 -12.36 2.97
N TYR A 51 9.74 -11.80 3.97
CA TYR A 51 10.91 -10.96 3.74
C TYR A 51 12.08 -11.72 3.13
N ASP A 52 12.37 -12.92 3.62
CA ASP A 52 13.47 -13.72 3.12
C ASP A 52 13.19 -14.21 1.70
N LEU A 53 11.98 -14.69 1.41
CA LEU A 53 11.55 -15.05 0.05
C LEU A 53 11.59 -13.85 -0.91
N SER A 54 11.22 -12.65 -0.43
CA SER A 54 11.33 -11.42 -1.23
C SER A 54 12.79 -11.12 -1.59
N LYS A 55 13.73 -11.22 -0.63
CA LYS A 55 15.17 -11.04 -0.87
C LYS A 55 15.69 -12.08 -1.85
N ASP A 56 15.32 -13.34 -1.67
CA ASP A 56 15.77 -14.45 -2.52
C ASP A 56 15.29 -14.26 -3.96
N PHE A 57 14.02 -13.85 -4.16
CA PHE A 57 13.51 -13.52 -5.49
C PHE A 57 14.30 -12.39 -6.16
N PHE A 58 14.55 -11.28 -5.46
CA PHE A 58 15.27 -10.15 -6.05
C PHE A 58 16.76 -10.44 -6.25
N ASN A 59 17.32 -11.44 -5.57
CA ASN A 59 18.68 -11.94 -5.78
C ASN A 59 18.79 -12.90 -6.98
N LEU A 60 17.70 -13.39 -7.55
CA LEU A 60 17.74 -14.18 -8.78
C LEU A 60 18.42 -13.39 -9.92
N PRO A 61 19.09 -14.10 -10.86
CA PRO A 61 19.63 -13.47 -12.05
C PRO A 61 18.60 -12.63 -12.80
N THR A 62 19.01 -11.48 -13.33
CA THR A 62 18.11 -10.53 -13.98
C THR A 62 17.36 -11.12 -15.18
N ASP A 63 17.97 -12.02 -15.92
CA ASP A 63 17.36 -12.75 -17.04
C ASP A 63 16.25 -13.69 -16.55
N ILE A 64 16.43 -14.36 -15.43
CA ILE A 64 15.40 -15.17 -14.79
C ILE A 64 14.22 -14.28 -14.35
N LYS A 65 14.47 -13.21 -13.59
CA LYS A 65 13.41 -12.28 -13.16
C LYS A 65 12.61 -11.72 -14.33
N LYS A 66 13.25 -11.42 -15.46
CA LYS A 66 12.58 -10.90 -16.66
C LYS A 66 11.58 -11.87 -17.29
N ASN A 67 11.70 -13.18 -17.08
CA ASN A 67 10.72 -14.15 -17.52
C ASN A 67 9.36 -13.95 -16.84
N TYR A 68 9.35 -13.31 -15.68
CA TYR A 68 8.16 -12.97 -14.90
C TYR A 68 7.62 -11.55 -15.15
N ALA A 69 8.19 -10.84 -16.12
CA ALA A 69 7.68 -9.54 -16.54
C ALA A 69 6.66 -9.72 -17.68
N PHE A 70 5.41 -9.33 -17.44
CA PHE A 70 4.31 -9.47 -18.38
C PHE A 70 3.79 -8.09 -18.81
N PRO A 71 4.38 -7.45 -19.82
CA PRO A 71 3.96 -6.13 -20.32
C PRO A 71 2.49 -6.08 -20.75
N GLN A 72 1.95 -7.21 -21.26
CA GLN A 72 0.54 -7.31 -21.67
C GLN A 72 -0.45 -7.18 -20.50
N ASN A 73 -0.02 -7.46 -19.26
CA ASN A 73 -0.81 -7.27 -18.04
C ASN A 73 -0.56 -5.90 -17.42
N ALA A 74 0.13 -5.02 -18.14
CA ALA A 74 0.46 -3.68 -17.70
C ALA A 74 1.11 -3.64 -16.29
N GLY A 75 1.95 -4.66 -15.96
CA GLY A 75 2.60 -4.81 -14.65
C GLY A 75 1.64 -5.12 -13.50
N ALA A 76 0.38 -5.46 -13.77
CA ALA A 76 -0.61 -5.74 -12.73
C ALA A 76 -0.27 -6.96 -11.88
N ARG A 77 0.54 -7.89 -12.38
CA ARG A 77 1.06 -9.08 -11.68
C ARG A 77 2.47 -9.38 -12.15
N GLY A 78 3.24 -10.02 -11.27
CA GLY A 78 4.60 -10.45 -11.56
C GLY A 78 5.63 -9.34 -11.41
N TYR A 79 6.72 -9.46 -12.11
CA TYR A 79 7.92 -8.65 -11.95
C TYR A 79 7.92 -7.37 -12.81
N THR A 80 8.28 -6.26 -12.21
CA THR A 80 8.56 -5.00 -12.89
C THR A 80 10.02 -4.59 -12.64
N PRO A 81 10.84 -4.50 -13.72
CA PRO A 81 12.26 -4.18 -13.60
C PRO A 81 12.51 -2.71 -13.28
N PHE A 82 13.77 -2.42 -12.90
CA PHE A 82 14.25 -1.06 -12.69
C PHE A 82 13.94 -0.12 -13.86
N GLY A 83 13.66 1.14 -13.53
CA GLY A 83 13.51 2.21 -14.53
C GLY A 83 12.19 2.18 -15.30
N LYS A 84 11.17 1.50 -14.81
CA LYS A 84 9.84 1.47 -15.42
C LYS A 84 8.86 2.47 -14.80
N GLU A 85 8.77 2.53 -13.48
CA GLU A 85 7.85 3.45 -12.80
C GLU A 85 8.49 4.83 -12.65
N THR A 86 7.73 5.88 -12.99
CA THR A 86 8.14 7.27 -12.82
C THR A 86 7.08 8.00 -12.02
N ALA A 87 7.46 8.67 -10.92
CA ALA A 87 6.50 9.44 -10.14
C ALA A 87 5.84 10.54 -10.96
N LEU A 88 4.61 10.91 -10.62
CA LEU A 88 3.84 11.92 -11.35
C LEU A 88 4.61 13.26 -11.43
N GLY A 89 4.74 13.80 -12.64
CA GLY A 89 5.47 15.05 -12.89
C GLY A 89 6.99 14.92 -12.99
N GLU A 90 7.55 13.73 -12.79
CA GLU A 90 8.98 13.47 -12.87
C GLU A 90 9.40 12.95 -14.24
N VAL A 91 10.69 13.10 -14.57
CA VAL A 91 11.29 12.65 -15.85
C VAL A 91 12.18 11.43 -15.64
N THR A 92 12.73 11.28 -14.44
CA THR A 92 13.67 10.19 -14.11
C THR A 92 12.91 9.07 -13.37
N PRO A 93 13.00 7.83 -13.85
CA PRO A 93 12.36 6.70 -13.15
C PRO A 93 12.94 6.50 -11.74
N ASP A 94 12.14 5.91 -10.86
CA ASP A 94 12.58 5.47 -9.54
C ASP A 94 13.57 4.31 -9.66
N GLN A 95 14.56 4.30 -8.77
CA GLN A 95 15.57 3.23 -8.70
C GLN A 95 15.04 2.10 -7.81
N LYS A 96 13.99 1.42 -8.29
CA LYS A 96 13.38 0.26 -7.63
C LYS A 96 12.94 -0.78 -8.65
N GLU A 97 12.93 -2.03 -8.23
CA GLU A 97 12.26 -3.13 -8.89
C GLU A 97 11.20 -3.68 -7.95
N PHE A 98 10.15 -4.31 -8.47
CA PHE A 98 9.11 -4.83 -7.61
C PHE A 98 8.39 -6.04 -8.22
N TRP A 99 7.72 -6.79 -7.35
CA TRP A 99 6.81 -7.86 -7.69
C TRP A 99 5.40 -7.51 -7.24
N HIS A 100 4.40 -7.83 -8.05
CA HIS A 100 3.00 -7.69 -7.71
C HIS A 100 2.34 -9.05 -7.52
N HIS A 101 1.70 -9.23 -6.35
CA HIS A 101 0.91 -10.39 -5.98
C HIS A 101 -0.52 -9.95 -5.65
N GLY A 102 -1.51 -10.57 -6.27
CA GLY A 102 -2.93 -10.24 -6.12
C GLY A 102 -3.71 -11.32 -5.35
N PRO A 103 -5.04 -11.22 -5.31
CA PRO A 103 -5.88 -12.25 -4.71
C PRO A 103 -5.81 -13.59 -5.49
N CYS A 104 -6.07 -14.68 -4.79
CA CYS A 104 -6.43 -15.95 -5.43
C CYS A 104 -7.82 -15.80 -6.03
N ILE A 105 -7.93 -15.74 -7.36
CA ILE A 105 -9.18 -15.46 -8.05
C ILE A 105 -9.87 -16.74 -8.51
N ASP A 106 -11.20 -16.71 -8.50
CA ASP A 106 -12.09 -17.70 -9.08
C ASP A 106 -13.04 -17.04 -10.13
N ASN A 107 -13.97 -17.81 -10.66
CA ASN A 107 -14.91 -17.35 -11.68
C ASN A 107 -15.88 -16.24 -11.21
N SER A 108 -15.89 -15.91 -9.92
CA SER A 108 -16.75 -14.87 -9.33
C SER A 108 -16.09 -13.50 -9.29
N TYR A 109 -14.78 -13.42 -9.59
CA TYR A 109 -14.05 -12.16 -9.70
C TYR A 109 -14.30 -11.45 -11.03
N ASP A 110 -14.13 -10.15 -11.04
CA ASP A 110 -14.16 -9.36 -12.28
C ASP A 110 -13.04 -9.82 -13.23
N LYS A 111 -13.35 -9.99 -14.51
CA LYS A 111 -12.40 -10.49 -15.53
C LYS A 111 -11.21 -9.56 -15.81
N ARG A 112 -11.28 -8.32 -15.34
CA ARG A 112 -10.17 -7.35 -15.40
C ARG A 112 -9.08 -7.63 -14.34
N ILE A 113 -9.38 -8.47 -13.33
CA ILE A 113 -8.41 -8.86 -12.30
C ILE A 113 -7.63 -10.07 -12.82
N HIS A 114 -6.30 -9.93 -12.90
CA HIS A 114 -5.42 -10.97 -13.41
C HIS A 114 -5.06 -11.99 -12.32
N THR A 115 -4.82 -13.23 -12.73
CA THR A 115 -4.29 -14.31 -11.87
C THR A 115 -2.84 -14.02 -11.47
N ASN A 116 -2.44 -14.55 -10.31
CA ASN A 116 -1.03 -14.56 -9.90
C ASN A 116 -0.18 -15.40 -10.87
N ILE A 117 1.11 -15.05 -10.91
CA ILE A 117 2.12 -15.75 -11.72
C ILE A 117 2.90 -16.64 -10.77
N SER A 118 3.15 -17.88 -11.15
CA SER A 118 3.96 -18.81 -10.37
C SER A 118 5.45 -18.60 -10.65
N VAL A 119 6.26 -18.61 -9.60
CA VAL A 119 7.72 -18.56 -9.68
C VAL A 119 8.26 -19.98 -9.60
N GLU A 120 8.78 -20.48 -10.74
CA GLU A 120 9.19 -21.89 -10.87
C GLU A 120 10.45 -22.21 -10.09
N GLU A 121 11.34 -21.23 -9.88
CA GLU A 121 12.62 -21.39 -9.15
C GLU A 121 12.46 -21.40 -7.62
N MET A 122 11.25 -21.15 -7.10
CA MET A 122 11.02 -20.97 -5.67
C MET A 122 9.73 -21.69 -5.21
N ASP A 123 9.86 -22.92 -4.74
CA ASP A 123 8.75 -23.85 -4.46
C ASP A 123 7.65 -23.28 -3.52
N HIS A 124 8.00 -22.43 -2.56
CA HIS A 124 7.05 -21.91 -1.57
C HIS A 124 6.63 -20.46 -1.80
N PHE A 125 7.16 -19.80 -2.82
CA PHE A 125 6.96 -18.37 -3.05
C PHE A 125 5.47 -17.98 -3.15
N ASN A 126 4.74 -18.60 -4.06
CA ASN A 126 3.33 -18.25 -4.25
C ASN A 126 2.47 -18.59 -3.03
N ASN A 127 2.66 -19.77 -2.43
CA ASN A 127 1.87 -20.19 -1.25
C ASN A 127 2.06 -19.23 -0.07
N ASN A 128 3.31 -18.82 0.20
CA ASN A 128 3.61 -17.87 1.26
C ASN A 128 2.94 -16.50 1.01
N PHE A 129 3.04 -15.97 -0.22
CA PHE A 129 2.44 -14.68 -0.54
C PHE A 129 0.93 -14.74 -0.70
N ASP A 130 0.33 -15.88 -1.04
CA ASP A 130 -1.11 -16.08 -0.95
C ASP A 130 -1.58 -16.03 0.52
N GLU A 131 -0.87 -16.68 1.44
CA GLU A 131 -1.18 -16.64 2.87
C GLU A 131 -1.01 -15.24 3.45
N LEU A 132 0.09 -14.57 3.14
CA LEU A 132 0.34 -13.19 3.58
C LEU A 132 -0.73 -12.24 3.02
N PHE A 133 -1.09 -12.37 1.74
CA PHE A 133 -2.14 -11.58 1.10
C PHE A 133 -3.47 -11.72 1.84
N ILE A 134 -3.90 -12.95 2.13
CA ILE A 134 -5.15 -13.23 2.85
C ILE A 134 -5.12 -12.61 4.25
N ALA A 135 -4.02 -12.76 4.97
CA ALA A 135 -3.87 -12.24 6.33
C ALA A 135 -3.93 -10.69 6.35
N ILE A 136 -3.19 -10.01 5.47
CA ILE A 136 -3.19 -8.55 5.39
C ILE A 136 -4.52 -8.02 4.84
N ASN A 137 -5.13 -8.69 3.86
CA ASN A 137 -6.43 -8.30 3.35
C ASN A 137 -7.52 -8.37 4.43
N THR A 138 -7.49 -9.39 5.27
CA THR A 138 -8.41 -9.52 6.41
C THR A 138 -8.24 -8.36 7.39
N LEU A 139 -7.00 -8.03 7.75
CA LEU A 139 -6.67 -6.88 8.58
C LEU A 139 -7.13 -5.56 7.94
N GLY A 140 -6.89 -5.38 6.64
CA GLY A 140 -7.32 -4.21 5.89
C GLY A 140 -8.83 -4.04 5.85
N MET A 141 -9.58 -5.14 5.69
CA MET A 141 -11.04 -5.13 5.75
C MET A 141 -11.55 -4.70 7.13
N ASP A 142 -10.93 -5.18 8.22
CA ASP A 142 -11.29 -4.76 9.56
C ASP A 142 -10.98 -3.26 9.79
N VAL A 143 -9.85 -2.75 9.28
CA VAL A 143 -9.53 -1.31 9.31
C VAL A 143 -10.57 -0.50 8.52
N LEU A 144 -11.01 -0.97 7.34
CA LEU A 144 -12.08 -0.30 6.59
C LEU A 144 -13.40 -0.25 7.36
N ARG A 145 -13.73 -1.30 8.12
CA ARG A 145 -14.93 -1.32 8.97
C ARG A 145 -14.86 -0.29 10.08
N VAL A 146 -13.68 -0.13 10.70
CA VAL A 146 -13.45 0.95 11.70
C VAL A 146 -13.57 2.32 11.05
N ILE A 147 -13.00 2.52 9.86
CA ILE A 147 -13.13 3.78 9.11
C ILE A 147 -14.62 4.06 8.78
N ALA A 148 -15.40 3.06 8.39
CA ALA A 148 -16.85 3.24 8.15
C ALA A 148 -17.57 3.78 9.41
N VAL A 149 -17.27 3.24 10.59
CA VAL A 149 -17.81 3.72 11.87
C VAL A 149 -17.42 5.18 12.13
N ILE A 150 -16.17 5.56 11.90
CA ILE A 150 -15.68 6.94 12.04
C ILE A 150 -16.44 7.90 11.11
N LEU A 151 -16.82 7.42 9.92
CA LEU A 151 -17.62 8.16 8.94
C LEU A 151 -19.14 8.13 9.21
N ASN A 152 -19.56 7.62 10.37
CA ASN A 152 -20.97 7.41 10.76
C ASN A 152 -21.74 6.52 9.76
N LYS A 153 -21.08 5.50 9.20
CA LYS A 153 -21.67 4.46 8.36
C LYS A 153 -21.71 3.14 9.11
N GLU A 154 -22.55 2.19 8.60
CA GLU A 154 -22.52 0.82 9.10
C GLU A 154 -21.12 0.20 8.92
N PRO A 155 -20.64 -0.62 9.85
CA PRO A 155 -19.30 -1.20 9.74
C PRO A 155 -19.05 -1.92 8.42
N SER A 156 -20.04 -2.61 7.88
CA SER A 156 -19.95 -3.35 6.61
C SER A 156 -20.10 -2.47 5.34
N PHE A 157 -20.13 -1.13 5.47
CA PHE A 157 -20.41 -0.23 4.36
C PHE A 157 -19.47 -0.45 3.14
N PHE A 158 -18.19 -0.63 3.37
CA PHE A 158 -17.19 -0.86 2.33
C PHE A 158 -17.00 -2.34 1.96
N ASP A 159 -17.63 -3.28 2.66
CA ASP A 159 -17.42 -4.70 2.42
C ASP A 159 -17.75 -5.09 0.97
N SER A 160 -18.89 -4.62 0.44
CA SER A 160 -19.28 -4.89 -0.95
C SER A 160 -18.33 -4.29 -1.99
N TRP A 161 -17.53 -3.30 -1.60
CA TRP A 161 -16.56 -2.68 -2.50
C TRP A 161 -15.27 -3.49 -2.60
N ALA A 162 -14.82 -4.06 -1.48
CA ALA A 162 -13.46 -4.57 -1.32
C ALA A 162 -13.35 -6.10 -1.23
N ILE A 163 -14.43 -6.85 -0.91
CA ILE A 163 -14.38 -8.32 -0.76
C ILE A 163 -13.80 -9.04 -1.99
N LYS A 164 -14.10 -8.57 -3.20
CA LYS A 164 -13.51 -9.05 -4.46
C LYS A 164 -12.76 -7.93 -5.16
N GLY A 165 -12.07 -7.13 -4.37
CA GLY A 165 -11.31 -6.00 -4.84
C GLY A 165 -10.09 -6.41 -5.67
N ASN A 166 -9.59 -5.45 -6.45
CA ASN A 166 -8.33 -5.60 -7.18
C ASN A 166 -7.13 -5.26 -6.26
N SER A 167 -7.18 -5.73 -5.01
CA SER A 167 -6.13 -5.49 -4.02
C SER A 167 -4.80 -6.09 -4.45
N LEU A 168 -3.72 -5.52 -3.95
CA LEU A 168 -2.38 -5.79 -4.45
C LEU A 168 -1.36 -5.76 -3.31
N LEU A 169 -0.60 -6.83 -3.14
CA LEU A 169 0.61 -6.86 -2.35
C LEU A 169 1.81 -6.59 -3.27
N ARG A 170 2.59 -5.54 -2.96
CA ARG A 170 3.78 -5.20 -3.74
C ARG A 170 5.03 -5.49 -2.90
N LEU A 171 5.88 -6.39 -3.39
CA LEU A 171 7.21 -6.59 -2.84
C LEU A 171 8.14 -5.60 -3.55
N ILE A 172 8.88 -4.78 -2.82
CA ILE A 172 9.76 -3.76 -3.40
C ILE A 172 11.18 -3.98 -2.94
N HIS A 173 12.10 -3.91 -3.90
CA HIS A 173 13.53 -3.85 -3.67
C HIS A 173 14.09 -2.51 -4.14
N TYR A 174 14.74 -1.81 -3.23
CA TYR A 174 15.56 -0.64 -3.51
C TYR A 174 17.03 -1.03 -3.36
N PRO A 175 17.82 -0.94 -4.42
CA PRO A 175 19.25 -1.30 -4.36
C PRO A 175 20.04 -0.30 -3.51
N PRO A 176 21.31 -0.65 -3.15
CA PRO A 176 22.23 0.32 -2.57
C PRO A 176 22.38 1.55 -3.48
N VAL A 177 22.42 2.72 -2.88
CA VAL A 177 22.62 3.99 -3.62
C VAL A 177 24.09 4.35 -3.56
N THR A 178 24.73 4.39 -4.72
CA THR A 178 26.17 4.71 -4.87
C THR A 178 26.43 6.18 -5.21
N ASP A 179 25.40 6.92 -5.62
CA ASP A 179 25.49 8.31 -6.00
C ASP A 179 24.95 9.24 -4.92
N ASP A 180 25.73 10.24 -4.50
CA ASP A 180 25.36 11.23 -3.50
C ASP A 180 24.30 12.23 -3.97
N SER A 181 24.04 12.30 -5.26
CA SER A 181 23.09 13.26 -5.86
C SER A 181 21.62 12.90 -5.62
N ASN A 182 21.30 11.66 -5.28
CA ASN A 182 19.91 11.21 -5.14
C ASN A 182 19.63 10.64 -3.75
N ASN A 183 18.98 11.45 -2.88
CA ASN A 183 18.61 11.06 -1.53
C ASN A 183 17.26 10.33 -1.44
N LEU A 184 16.59 10.05 -2.56
CA LEU A 184 15.24 9.51 -2.57
C LEU A 184 15.24 8.06 -3.04
N ARG A 185 14.65 7.15 -2.25
CA ARG A 185 14.31 5.78 -2.64
C ARG A 185 12.95 5.74 -3.36
N ALA A 186 11.99 6.49 -2.84
CA ALA A 186 10.73 6.76 -3.52
C ALA A 186 10.44 8.25 -3.51
N ARG A 187 10.11 8.80 -4.66
CA ARG A 187 9.72 10.20 -4.81
C ARG A 187 8.36 10.46 -4.16
N ALA A 188 8.07 11.74 -3.97
CA ALA A 188 6.80 12.19 -3.43
C ALA A 188 5.63 11.74 -4.32
N HIS A 189 4.66 11.03 -3.73
CA HIS A 189 3.47 10.50 -4.40
C HIS A 189 2.33 10.31 -3.41
N GLU A 190 1.16 10.03 -3.93
CA GLU A 190 -0.03 9.59 -3.21
C GLU A 190 -0.41 8.18 -3.69
N ASP A 191 -1.04 7.38 -2.80
CA ASP A 191 -1.52 6.06 -3.16
C ASP A 191 -2.91 6.15 -3.81
N ILE A 192 -3.16 5.35 -4.83
CA ILE A 192 -4.39 5.46 -5.65
C ILE A 192 -5.59 4.74 -5.02
N ASN A 193 -5.36 3.82 -4.09
CA ASN A 193 -6.30 2.86 -3.50
C ASN A 193 -7.30 3.46 -2.48
N LEU A 194 -8.02 2.58 -1.74
CA LEU A 194 -8.80 3.00 -0.57
C LEU A 194 -7.90 3.23 0.64
N ILE A 195 -7.10 2.23 1.02
CA ILE A 195 -6.13 2.30 2.11
C ILE A 195 -4.90 1.47 1.79
N THR A 196 -3.75 1.87 2.29
CA THR A 196 -2.50 1.09 2.25
C THR A 196 -2.15 0.58 3.65
N LEU A 197 -1.66 -0.65 3.72
CA LEU A 197 -1.05 -1.25 4.89
C LEU A 197 0.39 -1.61 4.54
N LEU A 198 1.35 -0.87 5.08
CA LEU A 198 2.78 -1.10 4.83
C LEU A 198 3.36 -1.97 5.93
N VAL A 199 3.70 -3.20 5.57
CA VAL A 199 4.38 -4.15 6.45
C VAL A 199 5.89 -3.89 6.41
N GLY A 200 6.53 -4.01 7.58
CA GLY A 200 7.98 -3.92 7.71
C GLY A 200 8.56 -2.53 7.51
N ALA A 201 7.86 -1.52 7.98
CA ALA A 201 8.37 -0.15 8.02
C ALA A 201 9.52 0.06 9.03
N GLU A 202 10.21 -1.02 9.44
CA GLU A 202 11.32 -0.97 10.40
C GLU A 202 12.50 -0.11 9.93
N GLU A 203 12.68 -0.02 8.61
CA GLU A 203 13.68 0.89 8.05
C GLU A 203 13.12 2.31 8.00
N SER A 204 13.78 3.20 8.72
CA SER A 204 13.50 4.64 8.70
C SER A 204 13.56 5.23 7.29
N GLY A 205 12.92 6.37 7.08
CA GLY A 205 12.98 7.11 5.81
C GLY A 205 11.63 7.48 5.23
N LEU A 206 10.53 6.88 5.73
CA LEU A 206 9.19 7.28 5.31
C LEU A 206 8.84 8.63 5.95
N GLU A 207 8.45 9.58 5.10
CA GLU A 207 8.02 10.91 5.51
C GLU A 207 6.70 11.27 4.83
N VAL A 208 5.80 11.91 5.58
CA VAL A 208 4.53 12.43 5.11
C VAL A 208 4.58 13.96 5.08
N LYS A 209 3.95 14.57 4.05
CA LYS A 209 3.92 16.03 3.89
C LYS A 209 2.74 16.62 4.65
N SER A 210 3.01 17.49 5.61
CA SER A 210 1.95 18.20 6.33
C SER A 210 1.20 19.19 5.44
N LYS A 211 0.03 19.65 5.88
CA LYS A 211 -0.72 20.74 5.21
C LYS A 211 0.06 22.05 5.10
N LYS A 212 1.08 22.24 5.95
CA LYS A 212 2.00 23.39 5.90
C LYS A 212 3.16 23.19 4.93
N GLY A 213 3.25 22.01 4.28
CA GLY A 213 4.33 21.67 3.35
C GLY A 213 5.60 21.11 4.00
N GLU A 214 5.59 20.88 5.32
CA GLU A 214 6.70 20.30 6.08
C GLU A 214 6.70 18.78 5.96
N TRP A 215 7.89 18.17 5.90
CA TRP A 215 8.05 16.73 5.91
C TRP A 215 8.16 16.20 7.35
N ILE A 216 7.23 15.32 7.71
CA ILE A 216 7.12 14.70 9.04
C ILE A 216 7.59 13.25 8.92
N PRO A 217 8.67 12.86 9.63
CA PRO A 217 9.11 11.47 9.63
C PRO A 217 8.11 10.58 10.38
N ILE A 218 7.76 9.45 9.76
CA ILE A 218 6.96 8.41 10.43
C ILE A 218 7.91 7.53 11.24
N LYS A 219 7.63 7.43 12.53
CA LYS A 219 8.31 6.53 13.45
C LYS A 219 7.34 5.44 13.84
N ALA A 220 7.62 4.23 13.43
CA ALA A 220 6.85 3.05 13.79
C ALA A 220 7.67 2.18 14.74
N SER A 221 7.01 1.57 15.70
CA SER A 221 7.60 0.53 16.54
C SER A 221 7.97 -0.70 15.70
N SER A 222 8.87 -1.52 16.23
CA SER A 222 9.15 -2.83 15.62
C SER A 222 7.83 -3.62 15.48
N ASN A 223 7.65 -4.23 14.32
CA ASN A 223 6.43 -4.95 13.94
C ASN A 223 5.15 -4.10 13.82
N ALA A 224 5.21 -2.76 13.90
CA ALA A 224 4.03 -1.95 13.61
C ALA A 224 3.78 -1.87 12.09
N ILE A 225 2.51 -1.81 11.72
CA ILE A 225 2.08 -1.58 10.33
C ILE A 225 1.75 -0.11 10.16
N VAL A 226 2.34 0.54 9.16
CA VAL A 226 1.98 1.90 8.77
C VAL A 226 0.77 1.84 7.85
N CYS A 227 -0.26 2.61 8.18
CA CYS A 227 -1.49 2.68 7.40
C CYS A 227 -1.69 4.09 6.85
N ASN A 228 -2.18 4.20 5.61
CA ASN A 228 -2.56 5.48 5.03
C ASN A 228 -3.79 5.39 4.12
N ILE A 229 -4.46 6.53 4.01
CA ILE A 229 -5.57 6.76 3.10
C ILE A 229 -5.03 6.95 1.68
N GLY A 230 -5.74 6.39 0.70
CA GLY A 230 -5.48 6.60 -0.71
C GLY A 230 -6.48 7.52 -1.41
N ASP A 231 -6.18 7.87 -2.67
CA ASP A 231 -6.96 8.82 -3.48
C ASP A 231 -8.42 8.41 -3.65
N MET A 232 -8.71 7.12 -3.78
CA MET A 232 -10.09 6.64 -3.90
C MET A 232 -10.90 6.91 -2.62
N MET A 233 -10.31 6.70 -1.44
CA MET A 233 -10.97 7.01 -0.17
C MET A 233 -11.13 8.52 0.00
N GLN A 234 -10.13 9.32 -0.34
CA GLN A 234 -10.24 10.77 -0.31
C GLN A 234 -11.36 11.27 -1.23
N LEU A 235 -11.45 10.71 -2.45
CA LEU A 235 -12.51 11.06 -3.40
C LEU A 235 -13.89 10.80 -2.81
N VAL A 236 -14.16 9.59 -2.34
CA VAL A 236 -15.49 9.20 -1.87
C VAL A 236 -15.88 9.84 -0.54
N THR A 237 -14.92 10.40 0.20
CA THR A 237 -15.17 11.15 1.45
C THR A 237 -15.12 12.67 1.26
N ASP A 238 -15.19 13.17 0.01
CA ASP A 238 -15.13 14.59 -0.33
C ASP A 238 -13.93 15.31 0.31
N GLY A 239 -12.80 14.62 0.45
CA GLY A 239 -11.59 15.14 1.07
C GLY A 239 -11.63 15.20 2.60
N MET A 240 -12.65 14.59 3.26
CA MET A 240 -12.66 14.50 4.72
C MET A 240 -11.49 13.66 5.24
N LEU A 241 -11.22 12.53 4.60
CA LEU A 241 -10.04 11.72 4.84
C LEU A 241 -8.99 12.03 3.78
N LEU A 242 -7.74 12.23 4.18
CA LEU A 242 -6.72 12.78 3.31
C LEU A 242 -5.83 11.69 2.70
N SER A 243 -5.74 11.67 1.37
CA SER A 243 -4.64 11.02 0.67
C SER A 243 -3.45 11.98 0.68
N THR A 244 -2.45 11.67 1.49
CA THR A 244 -1.39 12.63 1.77
C THR A 244 -0.10 12.22 1.06
N THR A 245 0.51 13.20 0.40
CA THR A 245 1.79 13.04 -0.28
C THR A 245 2.85 12.53 0.69
N HIS A 246 3.53 11.45 0.33
CA HIS A 246 4.59 10.85 1.13
C HIS A 246 5.78 10.45 0.26
N ARG A 247 6.94 10.25 0.89
CA ARG A 247 8.19 9.88 0.19
C ARG A 247 9.04 8.97 1.07
N VAL A 248 10.03 8.31 0.46
CA VAL A 248 11.05 7.55 1.18
C VAL A 248 12.42 8.15 0.89
N ILE A 249 13.09 8.65 1.93
CA ILE A 249 14.43 9.22 1.84
C ILE A 249 15.49 8.22 2.26
N ASN A 250 16.72 8.43 1.82
CA ASN A 250 17.90 7.70 2.27
C ASN A 250 18.56 8.47 3.43
N TYR A 251 18.66 7.83 4.58
CA TYR A 251 19.58 8.33 5.60
C TYR A 251 21.02 7.93 5.25
N SER A 252 21.99 8.74 5.65
CA SER A 252 23.42 8.56 5.33
C SER A 252 23.99 7.20 5.72
N ASN A 253 23.46 6.57 6.76
CA ASN A 253 23.87 5.25 7.27
C ASN A 253 23.19 4.06 6.59
N SER A 254 22.17 4.26 5.78
CA SER A 254 21.42 3.18 5.10
C SER A 254 21.69 3.11 3.59
N ARG A 255 22.43 4.05 3.01
CA ARG A 255 22.68 4.14 1.56
C ARG A 255 23.37 2.92 0.95
N SER A 256 24.30 2.31 1.69
CA SER A 256 25.10 1.18 1.21
C SER A 256 24.37 -0.17 1.28
N LYS A 257 23.11 -0.18 1.73
CA LYS A 257 22.33 -1.41 1.90
C LYS A 257 21.10 -1.39 1.00
N SER A 258 20.72 -2.57 0.50
CA SER A 258 19.40 -2.79 -0.08
C SER A 258 18.31 -2.56 0.96
N ARG A 259 17.18 -2.03 0.53
CA ARG A 259 15.95 -1.90 1.35
C ARG A 259 14.85 -2.71 0.70
N TYR A 260 14.06 -3.38 1.55
CA TYR A 260 12.87 -4.12 1.13
C TYR A 260 11.65 -3.57 1.84
N SER A 261 10.50 -3.56 1.17
CA SER A 261 9.23 -3.18 1.77
C SER A 261 8.06 -3.89 1.08
N MET A 262 6.97 -4.10 1.82
CA MET A 262 5.81 -4.84 1.35
C MET A 262 4.51 -4.06 1.61
N PRO A 263 4.22 -2.98 0.85
CA PRO A 263 2.93 -2.32 0.92
C PRO A 263 1.84 -3.20 0.33
N PHE A 264 0.71 -3.26 1.04
CA PHE A 264 -0.54 -3.83 0.59
C PHE A 264 -1.52 -2.72 0.26
N PHE A 265 -1.93 -2.65 -1.00
CA PHE A 265 -2.88 -1.67 -1.52
C PHE A 265 -4.28 -2.29 -1.56
N LEU A 266 -5.15 -1.88 -0.67
CA LEU A 266 -6.52 -2.37 -0.63
C LEU A 266 -7.39 -1.57 -1.60
N HIS A 267 -7.78 -2.21 -2.70
CA HIS A 267 -8.57 -1.62 -3.76
C HIS A 267 -10.01 -2.14 -3.77
N PRO A 268 -10.96 -1.34 -4.25
CA PRO A 268 -12.30 -1.82 -4.57
C PRO A 268 -12.28 -2.73 -5.80
N ALA A 269 -13.39 -3.43 -6.03
CA ALA A 269 -13.59 -4.16 -7.28
C ALA A 269 -13.71 -3.18 -8.46
N PRO A 270 -13.25 -3.58 -9.67
CA PRO A 270 -13.19 -2.71 -10.85
C PRO A 270 -14.52 -2.07 -11.26
N ASN A 271 -15.64 -2.73 -10.98
CA ASN A 271 -17.00 -2.31 -11.32
C ASN A 271 -17.66 -1.40 -10.26
N ILE A 272 -16.98 -1.09 -9.16
CA ILE A 272 -17.50 -0.18 -8.14
C ILE A 272 -17.48 1.26 -8.67
N VAL A 273 -18.59 1.97 -8.45
CA VAL A 273 -18.69 3.41 -8.74
C VAL A 273 -18.24 4.18 -7.51
N LEU A 274 -17.11 4.86 -7.64
CA LEU A 274 -16.56 5.77 -6.64
C LEU A 274 -17.33 7.08 -6.70
N LYS A 275 -18.22 7.29 -5.75
CA LYS A 275 -19.01 8.52 -5.60
C LYS A 275 -18.97 8.99 -4.17
N SER A 276 -19.25 10.26 -3.94
CA SER A 276 -19.38 10.81 -2.60
C SER A 276 -20.34 9.95 -1.76
N ILE A 277 -19.90 9.55 -0.58
CA ILE A 277 -20.75 8.82 0.38
C ILE A 277 -21.67 9.75 1.17
N PHE A 278 -21.60 11.06 0.93
CA PHE A 278 -22.39 12.09 1.58
C PHE A 278 -23.37 12.80 0.61
N ASN A 279 -23.20 12.57 -0.70
CA ASN A 279 -24.01 13.20 -1.74
C ASN A 279 -24.56 12.13 -2.70
N ASP A 280 -25.85 11.85 -2.63
CA ASP A 280 -26.50 10.84 -3.48
C ASP A 280 -26.61 11.27 -4.94
N ASP A 281 -26.55 12.57 -5.24
CA ASP A 281 -26.62 13.12 -6.61
C ASP A 281 -25.28 13.02 -7.36
N ASP A 282 -24.19 12.64 -6.68
CA ASP A 282 -22.88 12.42 -7.32
C ASP A 282 -22.94 11.20 -8.25
N LYS A 283 -22.55 11.40 -9.50
CA LYS A 283 -22.53 10.32 -10.51
C LYS A 283 -21.35 9.39 -10.31
N GLY A 284 -20.27 9.88 -9.71
CA GLY A 284 -19.04 9.15 -9.48
C GLY A 284 -18.30 8.74 -10.77
N VAL A 285 -17.29 7.92 -10.59
CA VAL A 285 -16.43 7.33 -11.63
C VAL A 285 -16.20 5.85 -11.31
N LEU A 286 -16.07 5.00 -12.33
CA LEU A 286 -15.70 3.59 -12.09
C LEU A 286 -14.31 3.49 -11.48
N ALA A 287 -14.14 2.60 -10.49
CA ALA A 287 -12.85 2.37 -9.84
C ALA A 287 -11.76 1.96 -10.84
N ASP A 288 -12.11 1.16 -11.85
CA ASP A 288 -11.22 0.77 -12.93
C ASP A 288 -10.77 1.97 -13.78
N GLU A 289 -11.69 2.84 -14.14
CA GLU A 289 -11.40 4.05 -14.93
C GLU A 289 -10.48 5.00 -14.14
N PHE A 290 -10.80 5.25 -12.87
CA PHE A 290 -10.00 6.07 -11.97
C PHE A 290 -8.58 5.52 -11.83
N LEU A 291 -8.44 4.20 -11.57
CA LEU A 291 -7.14 3.54 -11.46
C LEU A 291 -6.34 3.67 -12.76
N ASN A 292 -6.94 3.35 -13.91
CA ASN A 292 -6.27 3.37 -15.20
C ASN A 292 -5.80 4.78 -15.59
N GLU A 293 -6.57 5.83 -15.28
CA GLU A 293 -6.16 7.22 -15.49
C GLU A 293 -4.90 7.56 -14.69
N ARG A 294 -4.87 7.20 -13.40
CA ARG A 294 -3.73 7.45 -12.51
C ARG A 294 -2.49 6.66 -12.92
N LEU A 295 -2.65 5.38 -13.29
CA LEU A 295 -1.54 4.54 -13.73
C LEU A 295 -0.89 5.03 -15.02
N LYS A 296 -1.69 5.54 -15.97
CA LYS A 296 -1.17 6.21 -17.18
C LYS A 296 -0.37 7.47 -16.84
N ALA A 297 -0.83 8.26 -15.86
CA ALA A 297 -0.15 9.48 -15.45
C ALA A 297 1.24 9.23 -14.85
N ILE A 298 1.45 8.10 -14.15
CA ILE A 298 2.76 7.70 -13.59
C ILE A 298 3.61 6.86 -14.57
N LYS A 299 3.16 6.70 -15.81
CA LYS A 299 3.89 5.98 -16.89
C LYS A 299 4.31 4.55 -16.51
N LEU A 300 3.51 3.87 -15.72
CA LEU A 300 3.80 2.49 -15.33
C LEU A 300 3.61 1.52 -16.52
N TYR A 301 2.88 1.95 -17.53
CA TYR A 301 2.59 1.23 -18.78
C TYR A 301 2.96 2.03 -20.02
#